data_e6e404ef702234e692c3e13c076f0b53
#
_entry.id   e6e404ef702234e692c3e13c076f0b53
#
_cell.length_a   1.000
_cell.length_b   1.000
_cell.length_c   1.000
_cell.angle_alpha   90.00
_cell.angle_beta   90.00
_cell.angle_gamma   90.00
#
_symmetry.space_group_name_H-M   'P 1'
#
loop_
_entity.id
_entity.type
_entity.pdbx_description
1 polymer ?
#
loop_
_entity_poly.entity_id
_entity_poly.type
_entity_poly.pdbx_seq_one_letter_code
_entity_poly.pdbx_strand_id
1 'polypeptide(L)'
;GLLNAMPAIFAAKQIQAPLVLLVEQQSTQILNDDPVLALDNLAPVVKICKWSAEARSSVEVTRLLRRAFTEALAPPKGPVLVSLPVDILYQFAQAEVINPPHTSPLGPAADNFLKKTARSL
;
A
#
# COMPACT_ATOMS: atom_id res chain seq x y z
N GLY A 1 4.60 -5.67 -17.01
CA GLY A 1 4.71 -5.52 -15.58
C GLY A 1 3.39 -5.59 -14.84
N LEU A 2 2.88 -4.46 -14.37
CA LEU A 2 1.75 -4.41 -13.42
C LEU A 2 0.47 -5.06 -13.96
N LEU A 3 0.13 -4.83 -15.22
CA LEU A 3 -1.09 -5.39 -15.83
C LEU A 3 -1.05 -6.93 -15.86
N ASN A 4 0.12 -7.53 -16.03
CA ASN A 4 0.27 -8.99 -15.98
C ASN A 4 0.09 -9.56 -14.58
N ALA A 5 0.27 -8.75 -13.54
CA ALA A 5 0.05 -9.13 -12.15
C ALA A 5 -1.41 -8.99 -11.70
N MET A 6 -2.28 -8.38 -12.52
CA MET A 6 -3.69 -8.12 -12.16
C MET A 6 -4.44 -9.34 -11.60
N PRO A 7 -4.35 -10.53 -12.20
CA PRO A 7 -5.04 -11.71 -11.66
C PRO A 7 -4.60 -12.06 -10.23
N ALA A 8 -3.28 -11.96 -9.97
CA ALA A 8 -2.73 -12.24 -8.63
C ALA A 8 -3.15 -11.17 -7.60
N ILE A 9 -3.19 -9.90 -8.01
CA ILE A 9 -3.65 -8.79 -7.16
C ILE A 9 -5.13 -8.97 -6.81
N PHE A 10 -5.94 -9.35 -7.79
CA PHE A 10 -7.36 -9.64 -7.58
C PHE A 10 -7.56 -10.82 -6.63
N ALA A 11 -6.82 -11.92 -6.84
CA ALA A 11 -6.85 -13.07 -5.95
C ALA A 11 -6.47 -12.67 -4.50
N ALA A 12 -5.40 -11.90 -4.32
CA ALA A 12 -4.98 -11.40 -3.01
C ALA A 12 -6.10 -10.60 -2.32
N LYS A 13 -6.83 -9.77 -3.07
CA LYS A 13 -8.00 -9.06 -2.54
C LYS A 13 -9.09 -10.01 -2.07
N GLN A 14 -9.42 -11.01 -2.87
CA GLN A 14 -10.52 -11.97 -2.57
C GLN A 14 -10.23 -12.80 -1.32
N ILE A 15 -9.00 -13.24 -1.15
CA ILE A 15 -8.60 -14.05 0.03
C ILE A 15 -8.09 -13.20 1.19
N GLN A 16 -8.19 -11.87 1.09
CA GLN A 16 -7.69 -10.92 2.10
C GLN A 16 -6.20 -11.13 2.46
N ALA A 17 -5.39 -11.51 1.47
CA ALA A 17 -3.94 -11.63 1.66
C ALA A 17 -3.29 -10.24 1.69
N PRO A 18 -2.44 -9.93 2.68
CA PRO A 18 -1.68 -8.70 2.70
C PRO A 18 -0.63 -8.73 1.59
N LEU A 19 -0.66 -7.77 0.68
CA LEU A 19 0.27 -7.66 -0.42
C LEU A 19 0.67 -6.20 -0.60
N VAL A 20 1.96 -5.90 -0.61
CA VAL A 20 2.49 -4.58 -0.93
C VAL A 20 3.12 -4.63 -2.32
N LEU A 21 2.56 -3.86 -3.24
CA LEU A 21 3.04 -3.72 -4.61
C LEU A 21 3.89 -2.45 -4.71
N LEU A 22 5.13 -2.61 -5.11
CA LEU A 22 6.02 -1.51 -5.46
C LEU A 22 6.14 -1.46 -6.97
N VAL A 23 5.78 -0.34 -7.55
CA VAL A 23 5.72 -0.16 -9.00
C VAL A 23 6.56 1.03 -9.38
N GLU A 24 7.52 0.81 -10.27
CA GLU A 24 8.29 1.89 -10.86
C GLU A 24 7.41 2.69 -11.83
N GLN A 25 7.50 4.01 -11.75
CA GLN A 25 6.84 4.95 -12.65
C GLN A 25 7.89 5.71 -13.45
N GLN A 26 7.52 6.22 -14.60
CA GLN A 26 8.36 7.13 -15.37
C GLN A 26 8.72 8.39 -14.58
N SER A 27 9.80 9.08 -15.00
CA SER A 27 10.22 10.33 -14.35
C SER A 27 9.08 11.34 -14.28
N THR A 28 8.92 11.99 -13.15
CA THR A 28 7.92 13.06 -12.95
C THR A 28 8.08 14.20 -13.96
N GLN A 29 9.28 14.38 -14.52
CA GLN A 29 9.60 15.43 -15.48
C GLN A 29 8.97 15.21 -16.86
N ILE A 30 8.70 13.96 -17.23
CA ILE A 30 8.21 13.59 -18.56
C ILE A 30 6.82 12.94 -18.54
N LEU A 31 6.19 12.81 -17.37
CA LEU A 31 4.87 12.18 -17.27
C LEU A 31 3.81 12.87 -18.11
N ASN A 32 3.88 14.20 -18.24
CA ASN A 32 2.94 14.99 -19.05
C ASN A 32 3.16 14.86 -20.56
N ASP A 33 4.26 14.21 -20.96
CA ASP A 33 4.59 13.99 -22.38
C ASP A 33 4.12 12.63 -22.88
N ASP A 34 3.27 11.94 -22.12
CA ASP A 34 2.70 10.63 -22.41
C ASP A 34 3.77 9.58 -22.82
N PRO A 35 4.84 9.39 -22.02
CA PRO A 35 5.87 8.43 -22.39
C PRO A 35 5.29 7.01 -22.47
N VAL A 36 5.77 6.20 -23.42
CA VAL A 36 5.24 4.88 -23.79
C VAL A 36 5.03 3.94 -22.60
N LEU A 37 5.85 4.06 -21.56
CA LEU A 37 5.77 3.23 -20.34
C LEU A 37 5.14 3.96 -19.15
N ALA A 38 4.56 5.13 -19.37
CA ALA A 38 3.82 5.81 -18.31
C ALA A 38 2.65 4.94 -17.85
N LEU A 39 2.50 4.85 -16.53
CA LEU A 39 1.43 4.08 -15.91
C LEU A 39 0.19 4.97 -15.67
N ASP A 40 -0.22 5.76 -16.64
CA ASP A 40 -1.46 6.54 -16.56
C ASP A 40 -2.69 5.65 -16.35
N ASN A 41 -2.56 4.38 -16.69
CA ASN A 41 -3.58 3.36 -16.53
C ASN A 41 -3.47 2.58 -15.22
N LEU A 42 -2.91 3.18 -14.16
CA LEU A 42 -3.01 2.59 -12.81
C LEU A 42 -4.45 2.48 -12.31
N ALA A 43 -5.37 3.24 -12.91
CA ALA A 43 -6.75 3.32 -12.46
C ALA A 43 -7.44 1.95 -12.24
N PRO A 44 -7.31 0.95 -13.12
CA PRO A 44 -7.90 -0.36 -12.88
C PRO A 44 -7.30 -1.07 -11.66
N VAL A 45 -5.97 -0.99 -11.49
CA VAL A 45 -5.26 -1.64 -10.38
C VAL A 45 -5.53 -0.92 -9.06
N VAL A 46 -5.55 0.41 -9.09
CA VAL A 46 -5.87 1.26 -7.92
C VAL A 46 -7.26 0.92 -7.38
N LYS A 47 -8.25 0.67 -8.23
CA LYS A 47 -9.61 0.26 -7.81
C LYS A 47 -9.65 -1.13 -7.17
N ILE A 48 -8.72 -2.01 -7.52
CA ILE A 48 -8.62 -3.34 -6.90
C ILE A 48 -7.91 -3.23 -5.55
N CYS A 49 -6.87 -2.39 -5.45
CA CYS A 49 -6.11 -2.21 -4.22
C CYS A 49 -6.95 -1.55 -3.13
N LYS A 50 -6.66 -1.93 -1.89
CA LYS A 50 -7.26 -1.34 -0.70
C LYS A 50 -6.82 0.11 -0.49
N TRP A 51 -5.57 0.39 -0.80
CA TRP A 51 -4.94 1.70 -0.70
C TRP A 51 -3.86 1.83 -1.76
N SER A 52 -3.63 3.05 -2.23
CA SER A 52 -2.56 3.36 -3.17
C SER A 52 -2.02 4.76 -2.95
N ALA A 53 -0.75 4.96 -3.27
CA ALA A 53 -0.10 6.25 -3.28
C ALA A 53 1.04 6.29 -4.29
N GLU A 54 1.41 7.49 -4.73
CA GLU A 54 2.61 7.75 -5.50
C GLU A 54 3.55 8.65 -4.71
N ALA A 55 4.85 8.33 -4.70
CA ALA A 55 5.86 9.14 -4.06
C ALA A 55 6.07 10.45 -4.82
N ARG A 56 6.13 11.56 -4.11
CA ARG A 56 6.37 12.90 -4.65
C ARG A 56 7.78 13.42 -4.33
N SER A 57 8.46 12.77 -3.38
CA SER A 57 9.83 13.09 -2.99
C SER A 57 10.51 11.87 -2.39
N SER A 58 11.84 11.83 -2.48
CA SER A 58 12.64 10.75 -1.88
C SER A 58 12.51 10.68 -0.35
N VAL A 59 12.31 11.81 0.30
CA VAL A 59 12.16 11.88 1.77
C VAL A 59 10.90 11.19 2.26
N GLU A 60 9.82 11.21 1.47
CA GLU A 60 8.56 10.59 1.91
C GLU A 60 8.48 9.08 1.65
N VAL A 61 9.38 8.51 0.83
CA VAL A 61 9.32 7.09 0.44
C VAL A 61 9.24 6.17 1.65
N THR A 62 10.11 6.37 2.64
CA THR A 62 10.13 5.54 3.86
C THR A 62 8.80 5.58 4.61
N ARG A 63 8.21 6.79 4.72
CA ARG A 63 6.90 6.97 5.38
C ARG A 63 5.77 6.32 4.59
N LEU A 64 5.80 6.42 3.25
CA LEU A 64 4.81 5.77 2.38
C LEU A 64 4.90 4.25 2.48
N LEU A 65 6.11 3.69 2.47
CA LEU A 65 6.31 2.25 2.63
C LEU A 65 5.78 1.76 3.98
N ARG A 66 6.11 2.45 5.06
CA ARG A 66 5.57 2.12 6.39
C ARG A 66 4.04 2.12 6.38
N ARG A 67 3.42 3.14 5.79
CA ARG A 67 1.97 3.21 5.66
C ARG A 67 1.43 2.06 4.82
N ALA A 68 2.06 1.72 3.71
CA ALA A 68 1.67 0.61 2.86
C ALA A 68 1.61 -0.72 3.63
N PHE A 69 2.64 -1.03 4.42
CA PHE A 69 2.63 -2.23 5.28
C PHE A 69 1.52 -2.19 6.33
N THR A 70 1.31 -1.04 6.96
CA THR A 70 0.23 -0.88 7.95
C THR A 70 -1.14 -1.11 7.30
N GLU A 71 -1.38 -0.50 6.15
CA GLU A 71 -2.66 -0.63 5.42
C GLU A 71 -2.88 -2.05 4.90
N ALA A 72 -1.84 -2.72 4.39
CA ALA A 72 -1.95 -4.10 3.93
C ALA A 72 -2.32 -5.08 5.05
N LEU A 73 -1.75 -4.87 6.24
CA LEU A 73 -1.92 -5.75 7.39
C LEU A 73 -3.18 -5.43 8.22
N ALA A 74 -3.67 -4.19 8.17
CA ALA A 74 -4.89 -3.80 8.89
C ALA A 74 -6.12 -4.55 8.34
N PRO A 75 -7.01 -5.07 9.19
CA PRO A 75 -8.23 -5.71 8.73
C PRO A 75 -9.21 -4.73 8.06
N PRO A 76 -9.93 -5.15 7.01
CA PRO A 76 -9.70 -6.37 6.22
C PRO A 76 -8.38 -6.29 5.48
N LYS A 77 -7.52 -7.33 5.57
CA LYS A 77 -6.23 -7.36 4.89
C LYS A 77 -6.42 -7.36 3.37
N GLY A 78 -5.44 -6.84 2.64
CA GLY A 78 -5.57 -6.78 1.19
C GLY A 78 -4.38 -6.14 0.49
N PRO A 79 -4.41 -6.10 -0.85
CA PRO A 79 -3.35 -5.52 -1.65
C PRO A 79 -3.34 -4.00 -1.54
N VAL A 80 -2.14 -3.44 -1.48
CA VAL A 80 -1.86 -2.00 -1.55
C VAL A 80 -0.79 -1.73 -2.60
N LEU A 81 -0.75 -0.52 -3.14
CA LEU A 81 0.16 -0.14 -4.21
C LEU A 81 0.90 1.15 -3.87
N VAL A 82 2.21 1.16 -4.07
CA VAL A 82 3.05 2.36 -4.03
C VAL A 82 3.73 2.53 -5.38
N SER A 83 3.44 3.63 -6.04
CA SER A 83 4.11 4.06 -7.26
C SER A 83 5.34 4.88 -6.92
N LEU A 84 6.46 4.55 -7.54
CA LEU A 84 7.77 5.13 -7.26
C LEU A 84 8.37 5.68 -8.57
N PRO A 85 8.25 7.00 -8.84
CA PRO A 85 8.88 7.62 -10.00
C PRO A 85 10.40 7.43 -10.01
N VAL A 86 10.95 7.12 -11.18
CA VAL A 86 12.36 6.75 -11.35
C VAL A 86 13.31 7.87 -10.91
N ASP A 87 12.99 9.12 -11.18
CA ASP A 87 13.78 10.28 -10.77
C ASP A 87 13.80 10.46 -9.23
N ILE A 88 12.76 10.04 -8.55
CA ILE A 88 12.67 10.03 -7.08
C ILE A 88 13.52 8.87 -6.52
N LEU A 89 13.49 7.70 -7.16
CA LEU A 89 14.28 6.53 -6.73
C LEU A 89 15.78 6.77 -6.81
N TYR A 90 16.27 7.58 -7.76
CA TYR A 90 17.69 7.90 -7.90
C TYR A 90 18.16 9.06 -7.01
N GLN A 91 17.27 9.71 -6.27
CA GLN A 91 17.67 10.78 -5.34
C GLN A 91 18.24 10.20 -4.05
N PHE A 92 19.34 10.81 -3.58
CA PHE A 92 19.84 10.54 -2.25
C PHE A 92 18.97 11.25 -1.21
N ALA A 93 18.51 10.52 -0.22
CA ALA A 93 17.77 11.08 0.91
C ALA A 93 18.27 10.47 2.22
N GLN A 94 18.25 11.25 3.27
CA GLN A 94 18.41 10.70 4.62
C GLN A 94 17.12 9.96 4.96
N ALA A 95 17.20 8.63 5.04
CA ALA A 95 16.08 7.81 5.47
C ALA A 95 16.10 7.67 6.99
N GLU A 96 15.00 8.03 7.62
CA GLU A 96 14.78 7.69 9.02
C GLU A 96 14.49 6.19 9.12
N VAL A 97 15.26 5.47 9.94
CA VAL A 97 14.96 4.06 10.24
C VAL A 97 13.78 4.04 11.20
N ILE A 98 12.61 3.77 10.65
CA ILE A 98 11.37 3.71 11.40
C ILE A 98 11.10 2.25 11.79
N ASN A 99 10.86 1.99 13.07
CA ASN A 99 10.48 0.65 13.52
C ASN A 99 9.22 0.16 12.80
N PRO A 100 9.13 -1.15 12.48
CA PRO A 100 7.96 -1.70 11.82
C PRO A 100 6.69 -1.40 12.65
N PRO A 101 5.56 -1.13 11.97
CA PRO A 101 4.32 -0.88 12.68
C PRO A 101 3.91 -2.12 13.46
N HIS A 102 3.63 -1.96 14.74
CA HIS A 102 2.94 -2.99 15.51
C HIS A 102 1.48 -3.02 15.06
N THR A 103 1.15 -3.94 14.17
CA THR A 103 -0.23 -4.32 13.95
C THR A 103 -0.58 -5.35 15.02
N SER A 104 -1.17 -4.91 16.10
CA SER A 104 -1.86 -5.88 16.97
C SER A 104 -2.90 -6.60 16.12
N PRO A 105 -2.94 -7.93 16.07
CA PRO A 105 -4.15 -8.60 15.67
C PRO A 105 -5.26 -7.97 16.52
N LEU A 106 -6.45 -7.76 15.94
CA LEU A 106 -7.61 -7.34 16.71
C LEU A 106 -7.59 -8.19 17.96
N GLY A 107 -7.18 -7.59 19.08
CA GLY A 107 -7.12 -8.32 20.34
C GLY A 107 -8.49 -8.92 20.58
N PRO A 108 -8.61 -10.05 21.25
CA PRO A 108 -9.90 -10.56 21.67
C PRO A 108 -10.62 -9.35 22.29
N ALA A 109 -11.83 -9.08 21.79
CA ALA A 109 -12.66 -8.01 22.34
C ALA A 109 -12.54 -8.15 23.84
N ALA A 110 -12.02 -7.11 24.51
CA ALA A 110 -11.55 -7.24 25.87
C ALA A 110 -12.59 -8.01 26.66
N ASP A 111 -12.18 -9.05 27.37
CA ASP A 111 -13.11 -9.96 28.09
C ASP A 111 -14.19 -9.20 28.88
N ASN A 112 -13.83 -7.99 29.32
CA ASN A 112 -14.74 -7.04 29.96
C ASN A 112 -15.86 -6.54 29.03
N PHE A 113 -15.58 -6.36 27.72
CA PHE A 113 -16.62 -5.95 26.77
C PHE A 113 -17.59 -7.09 26.48
N LEU A 114 -17.09 -8.30 26.26
CA LEU A 114 -17.92 -9.49 26.06
C LEU A 114 -18.78 -9.81 27.28
N LYS A 115 -18.21 -9.71 28.51
CA LYS A 115 -18.95 -9.90 29.76
C LYS A 115 -20.01 -8.84 29.98
N LYS A 116 -19.73 -7.59 29.58
CA LYS A 116 -20.70 -6.47 29.71
C LYS A 116 -21.84 -6.63 28.72
N THR A 117 -21.56 -7.05 27.48
CA THR A 117 -22.58 -7.29 26.45
C THR A 117 -23.45 -8.49 26.78
N ALA A 118 -22.86 -9.59 27.29
CA ALA A 118 -23.61 -10.77 27.71
C ALA A 118 -24.52 -10.52 28.92
N ARG A 119 -24.26 -9.50 29.75
CA ARG A 119 -25.10 -9.11 30.88
C ARG A 119 -26.24 -8.17 30.50
N SER A 120 -26.22 -7.61 29.29
CA SER A 120 -27.24 -6.69 28.77
C SER A 120 -28.27 -7.37 27.85
N LEU A 121 -28.11 -8.68 27.61
CA LEU A 121 -29.08 -9.55 26.95
C LEU A 121 -29.87 -10.37 27.97
#